data_1819b2b475cc47754955434152b3eda8
#
_entry.id   1819b2b475cc47754955434152b3eda8
#
_cell.length_a   1.000
_cell.length_b   1.000
_cell.length_c   1.000
_cell.angle_alpha   90.00
_cell.angle_beta   90.00
_cell.angle_gamma   90.00
#
_symmetry.space_group_name_H-M   'P 1'
#
loop_
_entity.id
_entity.type
_entity.pdbx_description
1 polymer ?
#
loop_
_entity_poly.entity_id
_entity_poly.type
_entity_poly.pdbx_seq_one_letter_code
_entity_poly.pdbx_strand_id
1 'polypeptide(L)'
;MAFEAMAKDTMRELVQVPLSTPATANLSGPRATVDSRAAPRLATSPVEKLPVVVAVEDSMVESVNEWDCIMPQWTSPAFGCSESLGNHHQIIDTWRKETMFRDKTNSGNLFRCRYGLAAFIAAIIVVTVFSFLASAQDTKQKKFKSPEDAFKSLVEAAKNNDTKELLAIFGPEGKDIISSGDEVADRGARKRFVKAAKEAVKFSKLDDETMLPVIGKDERSFPIPIVKSGQEWVFSTEEGKEEIINRRIGRNELYTIRVSLAYVDAQREYASKDRNGDGVLQYAQHFVSQKGKKDGLYWEVAPGEKSSPLGPLVASATKEGYTARKGEKPSPYHGYYFKILKSQGSSAPGGELDYVINGKMVAGFGLVAYPAEYGVSGIMTFTVNQLGIVFEKDLGPKTEEIAKAITKYDPDKTWNKVE
;
A
#
# COMPACT_ATOMS: atom_id res chain seq x y z
N MET A 1 2.16 -17.05 10.50
CA MET A 1 3.32 -17.84 11.00
C MET A 1 4.42 -18.07 9.96
N ALA A 2 4.15 -18.37 8.69
CA ALA A 2 5.20 -18.53 7.68
C ALA A 2 5.84 -17.18 7.24
N PHE A 3 5.08 -16.09 7.26
CA PHE A 3 5.52 -14.74 6.91
C PHE A 3 6.47 -14.13 7.96
N GLU A 4 6.25 -14.42 9.23
CA GLU A 4 7.09 -13.98 10.36
C GLU A 4 8.50 -14.62 10.37
N ALA A 5 8.61 -15.88 9.94
CA ALA A 5 9.89 -16.58 9.86
C ALA A 5 10.79 -16.03 8.74
N MET A 6 10.19 -15.57 7.65
CA MET A 6 10.91 -15.10 6.46
C MET A 6 11.46 -13.69 6.61
N ALA A 7 10.76 -12.81 7.34
CA ALA A 7 11.25 -11.47 7.68
C ALA A 7 12.44 -11.51 8.64
N LYS A 8 12.49 -12.49 9.56
CA LYS A 8 13.55 -12.62 10.56
C LYS A 8 14.89 -13.06 10.00
N ASP A 9 14.92 -13.89 8.96
CA ASP A 9 16.17 -14.35 8.36
C ASP A 9 16.85 -13.28 7.49
N THR A 10 16.08 -12.46 6.80
CA THR A 10 16.62 -11.41 5.92
C THR A 10 17.20 -10.22 6.69
N MET A 11 16.70 -9.95 7.91
CA MET A 11 17.22 -8.87 8.77
C MET A 11 18.48 -9.26 9.56
N ARG A 12 18.73 -10.55 9.79
CA ARG A 12 19.92 -11.01 10.52
C ARG A 12 21.23 -10.84 9.76
N GLU A 13 21.21 -10.84 8.45
CA GLU A 13 22.43 -10.66 7.64
C GLU A 13 22.91 -9.21 7.53
N LEU A 14 22.06 -8.22 7.84
CA LEU A 14 22.39 -6.80 7.69
C LEU A 14 22.93 -6.11 8.96
N VAL A 15 23.07 -6.82 10.09
CA VAL A 15 23.51 -6.24 11.39
C VAL A 15 24.80 -6.83 11.92
N GLN A 16 25.66 -7.41 11.09
CA GLN A 16 27.00 -7.80 11.54
C GLN A 16 28.07 -6.78 11.11
N VAL A 17 28.14 -5.68 11.85
CA VAL A 17 29.34 -4.82 11.89
C VAL A 17 30.08 -5.12 13.20
N PRO A 18 31.35 -5.49 13.20
CA PRO A 18 32.08 -5.82 14.42
C PRO A 18 32.39 -4.56 15.24
N LEU A 19 31.91 -4.55 16.48
CA LEU A 19 32.29 -3.57 17.48
C LEU A 19 33.72 -3.82 17.93
N SER A 20 34.63 -2.93 17.56
CA SER A 20 36.00 -2.90 18.09
C SER A 20 35.99 -2.40 19.54
N THR A 21 36.55 -3.19 20.45
CA THR A 21 36.77 -2.89 21.87
C THR A 21 37.70 -1.72 22.08
N PRO A 22 37.45 -0.79 23.02
CA PRO A 22 38.39 0.25 23.37
C PRO A 22 39.46 -0.29 24.35
N ALA A 23 40.72 0.05 24.07
CA ALA A 23 41.87 -0.25 24.90
C ALA A 23 41.82 0.52 26.23
N THR A 24 42.12 -0.20 27.32
CA THR A 24 42.34 0.36 28.66
C THR A 24 43.64 1.12 28.72
N ALA A 25 43.58 2.43 29.05
CA ALA A 25 44.74 3.23 29.42
C ALA A 25 44.74 3.49 30.92
N ASN A 26 45.81 3.04 31.56
CA ASN A 26 46.13 3.27 32.97
C ASN A 26 46.70 4.68 33.16
N LEU A 27 46.20 5.47 34.08
CA LEU A 27 46.86 6.71 34.55
C LEU A 27 46.80 6.79 36.08
N SER A 28 47.95 6.64 36.67
CA SER A 28 48.26 6.90 38.08
C SER A 28 48.80 8.34 38.28
N GLY A 29 48.31 9.02 39.34
CA GLY A 29 48.95 10.10 40.10
C GLY A 29 48.47 11.52 39.88
N PRO A 30 48.76 12.50 40.83
CA PRO A 30 48.46 12.45 42.25
C PRO A 30 47.49 13.57 42.70
N ARG A 31 47.03 13.48 43.96
CA ARG A 31 46.17 14.40 44.72
C ARG A 31 46.66 15.85 44.79
N ALA A 32 45.76 16.80 44.69
CA ALA A 32 45.87 18.16 45.22
C ALA A 32 44.52 18.64 45.82
N THR A 33 44.65 19.40 46.86
CA THR A 33 43.75 19.78 47.95
C THR A 33 42.64 20.72 47.57
N VAL A 34 41.53 20.60 48.31
CA VAL A 34 40.28 21.40 48.32
C VAL A 34 40.56 22.82 48.82
N ASP A 35 39.96 23.84 48.14
CA ASP A 35 39.58 25.09 48.81
C ASP A 35 38.11 25.47 48.35
N SER A 36 37.32 25.82 49.33
CA SER A 36 35.91 26.10 49.29
C SER A 36 35.63 27.58 49.12
N ARG A 37 34.85 27.95 48.08
CA ARG A 37 33.87 29.06 48.06
C ARG A 37 33.56 29.50 46.64
N ALA A 38 32.38 29.14 46.13
CA ALA A 38 31.47 30.00 45.36
C ALA A 38 30.37 29.13 44.69
N ALA A 39 29.17 29.62 44.66
CA ALA A 39 27.97 28.99 44.18
C ALA A 39 27.99 28.70 42.66
N PRO A 40 27.25 27.65 42.18
CA PRO A 40 27.38 27.16 40.83
C PRO A 40 26.61 28.00 39.82
N ARG A 41 27.29 28.50 38.82
CA ARG A 41 26.70 28.84 37.52
C ARG A 41 26.50 27.54 36.73
N LEU A 42 25.28 27.37 36.23
CA LEU A 42 24.93 26.30 35.27
C LEU A 42 25.86 26.37 34.06
N ALA A 43 26.78 25.42 33.96
CA ALA A 43 27.60 25.21 32.79
C ALA A 43 26.84 24.31 31.81
N THR A 44 26.52 24.82 30.65
CA THR A 44 26.07 24.08 29.49
C THR A 44 27.23 23.24 28.99
N SER A 45 27.13 21.92 29.08
CA SER A 45 28.06 20.98 28.45
C SER A 45 27.91 21.04 26.93
N PRO A 46 29.03 21.10 26.18
CA PRO A 46 28.95 20.93 24.72
C PRO A 46 28.62 19.51 24.40
N VAL A 47 27.52 19.29 23.66
CA VAL A 47 27.19 18.04 23.02
C VAL A 47 28.25 17.78 21.95
N GLU A 48 29.05 16.76 22.17
CA GLU A 48 30.05 16.27 21.24
C GLU A 48 29.36 15.81 19.96
N LYS A 49 29.65 16.50 18.86
CA LYS A 49 29.11 16.19 17.53
C LYS A 49 29.79 14.93 17.01
N LEU A 50 29.09 13.81 17.04
CA LEU A 50 29.45 12.67 16.21
C LEU A 50 29.10 13.02 14.75
N PRO A 51 30.02 12.89 13.80
CA PRO A 51 29.72 13.10 12.40
C PRO A 51 28.97 11.87 11.88
N VAL A 52 27.63 11.96 11.78
CA VAL A 52 26.89 11.05 10.92
C VAL A 52 27.02 11.60 9.51
N VAL A 53 28.05 11.15 8.80
CA VAL A 53 28.14 11.25 7.36
C VAL A 53 27.24 10.15 6.82
N VAL A 54 25.99 10.46 6.56
CA VAL A 54 25.15 9.66 5.68
C VAL A 54 25.48 10.13 4.26
N ALA A 55 26.45 9.50 3.64
CA ALA A 55 26.56 9.49 2.20
C ALA A 55 25.35 8.71 1.69
N VAL A 56 24.32 9.42 1.23
CA VAL A 56 23.30 8.83 0.37
C VAL A 56 23.95 8.71 -1.00
N GLU A 57 24.63 7.59 -1.21
CA GLU A 57 25.14 7.24 -2.53
C GLU A 57 23.95 7.01 -3.48
N ASP A 58 24.09 7.48 -4.70
CA ASP A 58 23.15 7.28 -5.82
C ASP A 58 22.83 5.79 -6.10
N SER A 59 23.56 4.85 -5.50
CA SER A 59 23.37 3.41 -5.58
C SER A 59 22.04 2.91 -4.95
N MET A 60 21.41 3.67 -4.03
CA MET A 60 20.14 3.22 -3.41
C MET A 60 18.95 3.26 -4.37
N VAL A 61 19.00 4.03 -5.44
CA VAL A 61 17.90 4.11 -6.41
C VAL A 61 17.94 2.94 -7.40
N GLU A 62 19.12 2.42 -7.71
CA GLU A 62 19.27 1.23 -8.56
C GLU A 62 18.97 -0.08 -7.84
N SER A 63 19.21 -0.17 -6.53
CA SER A 63 18.99 -1.39 -5.75
C SER A 63 17.51 -1.78 -5.61
N VAL A 64 16.55 -0.85 -5.77
CA VAL A 64 15.12 -1.18 -5.78
C VAL A 64 14.72 -2.08 -6.95
N ASN A 65 15.49 -2.04 -8.05
CA ASN A 65 15.30 -2.92 -9.20
C ASN A 65 15.95 -4.30 -9.03
N GLU A 66 16.89 -4.47 -8.09
CA GLU A 66 17.61 -5.74 -7.85
C GLU A 66 16.87 -6.68 -6.88
N TRP A 67 15.98 -6.16 -6.04
CA TRP A 67 15.24 -6.98 -5.06
C TRP A 67 14.08 -7.79 -5.66
N ASP A 68 13.75 -7.59 -6.90
CA ASP A 68 12.88 -8.53 -7.64
C ASP A 68 13.52 -9.94 -7.79
N CYS A 69 14.79 -10.13 -7.38
CA CYS A 69 15.55 -11.34 -7.63
C CYS A 69 15.60 -12.36 -6.48
N ILE A 70 15.10 -12.05 -5.28
CA ILE A 70 15.24 -12.95 -4.14
C ILE A 70 13.89 -13.41 -3.62
N MET A 71 13.32 -14.43 -4.28
CA MET A 71 12.31 -15.31 -3.69
C MET A 71 12.63 -16.75 -4.06
N PRO A 72 12.75 -17.67 -3.08
CA PRO A 72 12.95 -19.10 -3.34
C PRO A 72 11.73 -19.71 -4.02
N GLN A 73 11.97 -20.66 -4.89
CA GLN A 73 10.93 -21.49 -5.49
C GLN A 73 10.27 -22.34 -4.39
N TRP A 74 8.98 -22.14 -4.18
CA TRP A 74 8.18 -23.04 -3.35
C TRP A 74 7.36 -23.95 -4.23
N THR A 75 7.67 -25.23 -4.18
CA THR A 75 6.80 -26.32 -4.65
C THR A 75 5.74 -26.56 -3.58
N SER A 76 4.48 -26.36 -3.91
CA SER A 76 3.36 -26.66 -3.03
C SER A 76 3.15 -28.16 -2.85
N PRO A 77 2.95 -28.66 -1.64
CA PRO A 77 2.31 -29.97 -1.43
C PRO A 77 0.80 -29.76 -1.39
N ALA A 78 0.10 -30.58 -2.15
CA ALA A 78 -1.33 -30.72 -2.12
C ALA A 78 -1.83 -31.15 -0.73
N PHE A 79 -2.75 -30.39 -0.14
CA PHE A 79 -3.52 -30.82 1.03
C PHE A 79 -4.98 -30.98 0.65
N GLY A 80 -5.45 -32.22 0.91
CA GLY A 80 -6.80 -32.67 0.65
C GLY A 80 -7.83 -32.00 1.57
N CYS A 81 -9.00 -31.76 0.98
CA CYS A 81 -10.23 -31.45 1.69
C CYS A 81 -10.78 -32.65 2.42
N SER A 82 -11.21 -32.50 3.67
CA SER A 82 -12.26 -33.32 4.27
C SER A 82 -13.17 -32.45 5.14
N GLU A 83 -14.39 -32.40 4.71
CA GLU A 83 -15.70 -32.26 5.37
C GLU A 83 -15.78 -31.80 6.85
N SER A 84 -16.62 -30.79 7.06
CA SER A 84 -17.55 -30.76 8.19
C SER A 84 -18.76 -29.88 7.88
N LEU A 85 -19.86 -30.55 7.50
CA LEU A 85 -21.22 -29.99 7.47
C LEU A 85 -21.77 -29.98 8.91
N GLY A 86 -22.29 -28.87 9.39
CA GLY A 86 -22.94 -28.72 10.69
C GLY A 86 -23.94 -27.57 10.72
N ASN A 87 -25.18 -27.87 10.43
CA ASN A 87 -26.45 -27.29 10.88
C ASN A 87 -26.51 -25.83 11.34
N HIS A 88 -27.23 -25.01 10.57
CA HIS A 88 -28.11 -23.97 11.09
C HIS A 88 -29.43 -23.86 10.29
N HIS A 89 -30.35 -24.77 10.60
CA HIS A 89 -31.80 -24.51 10.44
C HIS A 89 -32.31 -24.20 11.85
N GLN A 90 -32.77 -22.98 12.07
CA GLN A 90 -33.79 -22.51 13.00
C GLN A 90 -33.62 -21.00 13.18
N ILE A 91 -34.48 -20.24 12.59
CA ILE A 91 -35.09 -18.96 13.01
C ILE A 91 -35.85 -18.40 11.78
N ILE A 92 -36.97 -19.00 11.42
CA ILE A 92 -38.04 -18.34 10.67
C ILE A 92 -39.36 -18.98 11.14
N ASP A 93 -39.84 -18.57 12.32
CA ASP A 93 -41.21 -18.82 12.72
C ASP A 93 -41.59 -17.90 13.91
N THR A 94 -41.78 -16.63 13.67
CA THR A 94 -42.51 -15.73 14.58
C THR A 94 -42.79 -14.39 13.89
N TRP A 95 -43.68 -14.31 12.95
CA TRP A 95 -44.42 -13.09 12.59
C TRP A 95 -45.62 -13.48 11.71
N ARG A 96 -46.57 -14.20 12.35
CA ARG A 96 -47.86 -14.45 11.71
C ARG A 96 -48.93 -14.54 12.79
N LYS A 97 -49.39 -13.40 13.29
CA LYS A 97 -50.73 -13.22 13.90
C LYS A 97 -50.92 -11.75 14.29
N GLU A 98 -52.13 -11.30 14.04
CA GLU A 98 -52.70 -9.98 14.33
C GLU A 98 -52.51 -8.93 13.19
N THR A 99 -53.51 -8.66 12.38
CA THR A 99 -54.75 -8.01 12.74
C THR A 99 -55.85 -8.27 11.72
N MET A 100 -56.93 -8.94 12.14
CA MET A 100 -58.23 -8.77 11.51
C MET A 100 -58.92 -7.57 12.18
N PHE A 101 -59.24 -6.55 11.43
CA PHE A 101 -60.39 -5.71 11.73
C PHE A 101 -61.14 -5.38 10.43
N ARG A 102 -62.39 -5.62 10.51
CA ARG A 102 -63.50 -5.61 9.56
C ARG A 102 -63.99 -4.17 9.46
N ASP A 103 -64.15 -3.65 8.24
CA ASP A 103 -65.29 -2.78 8.01
C ASP A 103 -65.86 -2.93 6.60
N LYS A 104 -67.14 -3.12 6.56
CA LYS A 104 -67.97 -3.16 5.39
C LYS A 104 -68.39 -1.73 5.05
N THR A 105 -68.32 -1.32 3.79
CA THR A 105 -69.36 -0.75 2.96
C THR A 105 -68.75 -0.01 1.80
N ASN A 106 -68.94 -0.35 0.62
CA ASN A 106 -69.66 0.33 -0.47
C ASN A 106 -69.25 -0.28 -1.84
N SER A 107 -70.20 -0.96 -2.41
CA SER A 107 -70.10 -1.51 -3.76
C SER A 107 -70.46 -0.42 -4.79
N GLY A 108 -69.64 -0.34 -5.84
CA GLY A 108 -70.08 0.35 -7.07
C GLY A 108 -68.94 1.17 -7.69
N ASN A 109 -68.40 0.68 -8.80
CA ASN A 109 -67.50 1.40 -9.74
C ASN A 109 -65.98 1.29 -9.62
N LEU A 110 -65.42 0.24 -9.00
CA LEU A 110 -63.95 0.03 -8.94
C LEU A 110 -63.42 -1.02 -9.92
N PHE A 111 -64.25 -1.63 -10.76
CA PHE A 111 -63.80 -2.75 -11.62
C PHE A 111 -63.07 -2.33 -12.91
N ARG A 112 -63.20 -1.06 -13.36
CA ARG A 112 -62.46 -0.62 -14.59
C ARG A 112 -61.07 -0.03 -14.33
N CYS A 113 -60.77 0.41 -13.11
CA CYS A 113 -59.43 0.95 -12.76
C CYS A 113 -58.40 -0.10 -12.34
N ARG A 114 -58.86 -1.27 -11.86
CA ARG A 114 -57.94 -2.33 -11.34
C ARG A 114 -57.16 -3.03 -12.44
N TYR A 115 -57.69 -3.18 -13.65
CA TYR A 115 -56.96 -3.80 -14.76
C TYR A 115 -55.94 -2.86 -15.41
N GLY A 116 -56.18 -1.55 -15.41
CA GLY A 116 -55.21 -0.56 -15.88
C GLY A 116 -53.97 -0.47 -14.99
N LEU A 117 -54.15 -0.48 -13.66
CA LEU A 117 -53.06 -0.41 -12.69
C LEU A 117 -52.23 -1.71 -12.67
N ALA A 118 -52.91 -2.87 -12.75
CA ALA A 118 -52.23 -4.17 -12.81
C ALA A 118 -51.41 -4.35 -14.12
N ALA A 119 -51.96 -3.88 -15.25
CA ALA A 119 -51.20 -3.90 -16.52
C ALA A 119 -50.04 -2.92 -16.51
N PHE A 120 -50.16 -1.77 -15.84
CA PHE A 120 -49.05 -0.81 -15.71
C PHE A 120 -47.93 -1.32 -14.78
N ILE A 121 -48.29 -1.96 -13.66
CA ILE A 121 -47.34 -2.61 -12.76
C ILE A 121 -46.64 -3.80 -13.44
N ALA A 122 -47.38 -4.62 -14.19
CA ALA A 122 -46.81 -5.72 -14.96
C ALA A 122 -45.85 -5.22 -16.06
N ALA A 123 -46.19 -4.11 -16.74
CA ALA A 123 -45.28 -3.50 -17.73
C ALA A 123 -44.01 -2.92 -17.09
N ILE A 124 -44.09 -2.30 -15.90
CA ILE A 124 -42.90 -1.82 -15.15
C ILE A 124 -42.03 -2.99 -14.70
N ILE A 125 -42.64 -4.07 -14.21
CA ILE A 125 -41.90 -5.27 -13.80
C ILE A 125 -41.15 -5.91 -15.01
N VAL A 126 -41.80 -6.00 -16.16
CA VAL A 126 -41.19 -6.51 -17.39
C VAL A 126 -40.05 -5.60 -17.85
N VAL A 127 -40.23 -4.28 -17.82
CA VAL A 127 -39.14 -3.33 -18.18
C VAL A 127 -37.99 -3.37 -17.18
N THR A 128 -38.26 -3.50 -15.89
CA THR A 128 -37.16 -3.62 -14.88
C THR A 128 -36.45 -4.96 -14.96
N VAL A 129 -37.13 -6.08 -15.19
CA VAL A 129 -36.53 -7.38 -15.41
C VAL A 129 -35.68 -7.41 -16.70
N PHE A 130 -36.19 -6.77 -17.79
CA PHE A 130 -35.38 -6.66 -19.02
C PHE A 130 -34.18 -5.75 -18.86
N SER A 131 -34.25 -4.73 -18.03
CA SER A 131 -33.13 -3.84 -17.73
C SER A 131 -32.04 -4.55 -16.87
N PHE A 132 -32.43 -5.49 -16.00
CA PHE A 132 -31.50 -6.31 -15.24
C PHE A 132 -30.81 -7.40 -16.11
N LEU A 133 -31.47 -7.90 -17.14
CA LEU A 133 -30.89 -8.87 -18.08
C LEU A 133 -29.93 -8.25 -19.11
N ALA A 134 -30.00 -6.93 -19.31
CA ALA A 134 -29.14 -6.24 -20.28
C ALA A 134 -27.77 -5.80 -19.70
N SER A 135 -27.49 -6.01 -18.41
CA SER A 135 -26.24 -5.57 -17.75
C SER A 135 -25.26 -6.69 -17.42
N ALA A 136 -25.58 -7.93 -17.67
CA ALA A 136 -24.61 -9.01 -17.68
C ALA A 136 -23.94 -9.04 -19.06
N GLN A 137 -23.04 -8.11 -19.35
CA GLN A 137 -22.01 -8.33 -20.34
C GLN A 137 -21.12 -9.42 -19.77
N ASP A 138 -21.49 -10.67 -20.09
CA ASP A 138 -20.66 -11.85 -19.91
C ASP A 138 -19.44 -11.66 -20.83
N THR A 139 -18.43 -10.96 -20.33
CA THR A 139 -17.16 -10.78 -21.05
C THR A 139 -16.48 -12.12 -21.05
N LYS A 140 -16.89 -12.98 -22.01
CA LYS A 140 -16.24 -14.26 -22.24
C LYS A 140 -14.75 -14.01 -22.37
N GLN A 141 -13.99 -14.71 -21.55
CA GLN A 141 -12.54 -14.69 -21.61
C GLN A 141 -12.07 -15.04 -23.02
N LYS A 142 -11.08 -14.33 -23.52
CA LYS A 142 -10.51 -14.52 -24.85
C LYS A 142 -9.81 -15.88 -24.96
N LYS A 143 -10.07 -16.60 -26.05
CA LYS A 143 -9.49 -17.88 -26.35
C LYS A 143 -8.47 -17.78 -27.48
N PHE A 144 -7.48 -18.66 -27.47
CA PHE A 144 -6.33 -18.63 -28.36
C PHE A 144 -6.08 -19.99 -28.99
N LYS A 145 -5.42 -20.00 -30.16
CA LYS A 145 -5.09 -21.22 -30.87
C LYS A 145 -3.93 -22.01 -30.25
N SER A 146 -3.02 -21.29 -29.58
CA SER A 146 -1.85 -21.85 -28.92
C SER A 146 -1.47 -21.06 -27.67
N PRO A 147 -0.68 -21.63 -26.74
CA PRO A 147 -0.14 -20.91 -25.60
C PRO A 147 0.74 -19.71 -26.00
N GLU A 148 1.50 -19.86 -27.11
CA GLU A 148 2.36 -18.80 -27.64
C GLU A 148 1.54 -17.61 -28.14
N ASP A 149 0.42 -17.87 -28.84
CA ASP A 149 -0.50 -16.82 -29.31
C ASP A 149 -1.16 -16.10 -28.10
N ALA A 150 -1.54 -16.85 -27.08
CA ALA A 150 -2.09 -16.28 -25.83
C ALA A 150 -1.08 -15.35 -25.17
N PHE A 151 0.13 -15.82 -24.96
CA PHE A 151 1.18 -15.03 -24.29
C PHE A 151 1.62 -13.84 -25.13
N LYS A 152 1.75 -13.98 -26.44
CA LYS A 152 2.04 -12.88 -27.36
C LYS A 152 0.98 -11.77 -27.30
N SER A 153 -0.30 -12.16 -27.26
CA SER A 153 -1.41 -11.20 -27.11
C SER A 153 -1.33 -10.47 -25.78
N LEU A 154 -0.99 -11.15 -24.68
CA LEU A 154 -0.78 -10.55 -23.36
C LEU A 154 0.36 -9.52 -23.38
N VAL A 155 1.51 -9.87 -23.96
CA VAL A 155 2.66 -8.95 -24.07
C VAL A 155 2.31 -7.72 -24.90
N GLU A 156 1.58 -7.86 -26.01
CA GLU A 156 1.17 -6.74 -26.86
C GLU A 156 0.15 -5.85 -26.15
N ALA A 157 -0.83 -6.40 -25.47
CA ALA A 157 -1.80 -5.63 -24.67
C ALA A 157 -1.11 -4.86 -23.53
N ALA A 158 -0.17 -5.50 -22.83
CA ALA A 158 0.61 -4.87 -21.77
C ALA A 158 1.51 -3.74 -22.30
N LYS A 159 2.15 -3.93 -23.45
CA LYS A 159 2.99 -2.93 -24.12
C LYS A 159 2.19 -1.69 -24.51
N ASN A 160 0.98 -1.88 -25.03
CA ASN A 160 0.09 -0.81 -25.45
C ASN A 160 -0.70 -0.21 -24.28
N ASN A 161 -0.54 -0.76 -23.08
CA ASN A 161 -1.32 -0.38 -21.89
C ASN A 161 -2.83 -0.48 -22.13
N ASP A 162 -3.25 -1.46 -22.93
CA ASP A 162 -4.65 -1.72 -23.28
C ASP A 162 -5.34 -2.54 -22.19
N THR A 163 -5.95 -1.82 -21.23
CA THR A 163 -6.65 -2.43 -20.09
C THR A 163 -7.89 -3.22 -20.50
N LYS A 164 -8.52 -2.87 -21.62
CA LYS A 164 -9.69 -3.61 -22.14
C LYS A 164 -9.26 -4.96 -22.70
N GLU A 165 -8.19 -4.98 -23.48
CA GLU A 165 -7.65 -6.23 -24.03
C GLU A 165 -7.08 -7.10 -22.92
N LEU A 166 -6.40 -6.53 -21.92
CA LEU A 166 -5.93 -7.28 -20.74
C LEU A 166 -7.11 -7.93 -20.00
N LEU A 167 -8.21 -7.20 -19.82
CA LEU A 167 -9.41 -7.76 -19.18
C LEU A 167 -10.07 -8.85 -20.02
N ALA A 168 -10.07 -8.72 -21.35
CA ALA A 168 -10.55 -9.78 -22.23
C ALA A 168 -9.68 -11.04 -22.14
N ILE A 169 -8.35 -10.88 -22.04
CA ILE A 169 -7.39 -11.98 -21.92
C ILE A 169 -7.55 -12.73 -20.59
N PHE A 170 -7.60 -12.00 -19.46
CA PHE A 170 -7.70 -12.60 -18.12
C PHE A 170 -9.13 -12.92 -17.68
N GLY A 171 -10.14 -12.40 -18.40
CA GLY A 171 -11.52 -12.48 -17.97
C GLY A 171 -11.85 -11.52 -16.81
N PRO A 172 -13.09 -11.59 -16.27
CA PRO A 172 -13.55 -10.70 -15.21
C PRO A 172 -12.71 -10.79 -13.93
N GLU A 173 -12.15 -11.95 -13.63
CA GLU A 173 -11.29 -12.22 -12.48
C GLU A 173 -9.96 -11.47 -12.54
N GLY A 174 -9.55 -11.02 -13.74
CA GLY A 174 -8.32 -10.28 -13.96
C GLY A 174 -8.35 -8.81 -13.51
N LYS A 175 -9.49 -8.27 -13.06
CA LYS A 175 -9.64 -6.86 -12.71
C LYS A 175 -8.57 -6.40 -11.71
N ASP A 176 -8.41 -7.11 -10.61
CA ASP A 176 -7.49 -6.74 -9.53
C ASP A 176 -6.02 -6.97 -9.90
N ILE A 177 -5.76 -7.83 -10.89
CA ILE A 177 -4.42 -8.00 -11.48
C ILE A 177 -4.05 -6.76 -12.30
N ILE A 178 -4.99 -6.27 -13.10
CA ILE A 178 -4.79 -5.21 -14.11
C ILE A 178 -4.73 -3.83 -13.45
N SER A 179 -5.52 -3.59 -12.40
CA SER A 179 -5.65 -2.31 -11.72
C SER A 179 -5.50 -2.49 -10.20
N SER A 180 -4.60 -1.73 -9.61
CA SER A 180 -4.33 -1.71 -8.18
C SER A 180 -4.80 -0.43 -7.49
N GLY A 181 -5.50 0.46 -8.21
CA GLY A 181 -5.79 1.80 -7.73
C GLY A 181 -4.66 2.81 -7.90
N ASP A 182 -3.46 2.35 -8.33
CA ASP A 182 -2.29 3.20 -8.66
C ASP A 182 -1.89 3.01 -10.13
N GLU A 183 -2.39 3.88 -11.00
CA GLU A 183 -2.13 3.78 -12.44
C GLU A 183 -0.64 3.89 -12.81
N VAL A 184 0.15 4.63 -12.03
CA VAL A 184 1.59 4.81 -12.31
C VAL A 184 2.33 3.52 -12.00
N ALA A 185 2.06 2.92 -10.83
CA ALA A 185 2.61 1.62 -10.45
C ALA A 185 2.18 0.52 -11.43
N ASP A 186 0.92 0.51 -11.86
CA ASP A 186 0.39 -0.46 -12.81
C ASP A 186 1.07 -0.37 -14.17
N ARG A 187 1.24 0.85 -14.71
CA ARG A 187 2.01 1.07 -15.96
C ARG A 187 3.48 0.66 -15.80
N GLY A 188 4.08 0.96 -14.65
CA GLY A 188 5.43 0.53 -14.32
C GLY A 188 5.57 -0.99 -14.32
N ALA A 189 4.63 -1.70 -13.69
CA ALA A 189 4.59 -3.16 -13.66
C ALA A 189 4.47 -3.77 -15.08
N ARG A 190 3.57 -3.23 -15.93
CA ARG A 190 3.45 -3.67 -17.34
C ARG A 190 4.74 -3.44 -18.13
N LYS A 191 5.42 -2.30 -17.94
CA LYS A 191 6.72 -2.04 -18.59
C LYS A 191 7.78 -3.06 -18.19
N ARG A 192 7.88 -3.39 -16.88
CA ARG A 192 8.82 -4.42 -16.40
C ARG A 192 8.49 -5.80 -16.96
N PHE A 193 7.22 -6.20 -16.96
CA PHE A 193 6.76 -7.44 -17.56
C PHE A 193 7.13 -7.53 -19.05
N VAL A 194 6.82 -6.50 -19.84
CA VAL A 194 7.16 -6.44 -21.28
C VAL A 194 8.66 -6.51 -21.50
N LYS A 195 9.46 -5.85 -20.65
CA LYS A 195 10.92 -5.91 -20.72
C LYS A 195 11.39 -7.35 -20.50
N ALA A 196 10.97 -8.00 -19.44
CA ALA A 196 11.34 -9.39 -19.14
C ALA A 196 10.90 -10.35 -20.27
N ALA A 197 9.67 -10.22 -20.75
CA ALA A 197 9.17 -11.04 -21.86
C ALA A 197 9.96 -10.87 -23.18
N LYS A 198 10.51 -9.67 -23.42
CA LYS A 198 11.39 -9.43 -24.60
C LYS A 198 12.79 -9.99 -24.42
N GLU A 199 13.30 -10.11 -23.19
CA GLU A 199 14.62 -10.66 -22.92
C GLU A 199 14.67 -12.16 -23.15
N ALA A 200 13.67 -12.92 -22.67
CA ALA A 200 13.51 -14.34 -22.91
C ALA A 200 12.08 -14.77 -22.63
N VAL A 201 11.58 -15.72 -23.41
CA VAL A 201 10.32 -16.44 -23.17
C VAL A 201 10.55 -17.92 -23.44
N LYS A 202 10.18 -18.75 -22.49
CA LYS A 202 10.13 -20.21 -22.60
C LYS A 202 8.77 -20.68 -22.09
N PHE A 203 8.34 -21.85 -22.49
CA PHE A 203 7.13 -22.50 -21.97
C PHE A 203 7.54 -23.79 -21.27
N SER A 204 7.26 -23.88 -19.98
CA SER A 204 7.40 -25.10 -19.21
C SER A 204 6.09 -25.88 -19.31
N LYS A 205 6.14 -27.10 -19.81
CA LYS A 205 4.99 -28.00 -19.86
C LYS A 205 4.80 -28.62 -18.48
N LEU A 206 3.69 -28.33 -17.80
CA LEU A 206 3.33 -28.96 -16.55
C LEU A 206 2.64 -30.31 -16.78
N ASP A 207 1.73 -30.34 -17.76
CA ASP A 207 1.05 -31.54 -18.25
C ASP A 207 0.62 -31.34 -19.72
N ASP A 208 -0.22 -32.25 -20.29
CA ASP A 208 -0.64 -32.20 -21.70
C ASP A 208 -1.61 -31.04 -22.00
N GLU A 209 -2.21 -30.45 -20.98
CA GLU A 209 -3.22 -29.37 -21.07
C GLU A 209 -2.80 -28.08 -20.39
N THR A 210 -1.59 -28.01 -19.77
CA THR A 210 -1.14 -26.89 -18.98
C THR A 210 0.27 -26.46 -19.35
N MET A 211 0.41 -25.20 -19.76
CA MET A 211 1.70 -24.58 -20.09
C MET A 211 1.95 -23.37 -19.18
N LEU A 212 3.13 -23.30 -18.61
CA LEU A 212 3.56 -22.20 -17.74
C LEU A 212 4.58 -21.32 -18.46
N PRO A 213 4.28 -20.04 -18.76
CA PRO A 213 5.26 -19.13 -19.34
C PRO A 213 6.40 -18.84 -18.34
N VAL A 214 7.63 -18.86 -18.81
CA VAL A 214 8.84 -18.51 -18.07
C VAL A 214 9.52 -17.36 -18.81
N ILE A 215 9.76 -16.25 -18.10
CA ILE A 215 10.20 -14.99 -18.70
C ILE A 215 11.46 -14.43 -18.07
N GLY A 216 12.18 -13.65 -18.86
CA GLY A 216 13.41 -12.98 -18.45
C GLY A 216 14.62 -13.88 -18.41
N LYS A 217 15.80 -13.25 -18.25
CA LYS A 217 17.07 -13.97 -18.13
C LYS A 217 17.15 -14.83 -16.88
N ASP A 218 16.44 -14.45 -15.83
CA ASP A 218 16.41 -15.13 -14.54
C ASP A 218 15.38 -16.30 -14.53
N GLU A 219 14.79 -16.61 -15.68
CA GLU A 219 13.87 -17.75 -15.87
C GLU A 219 12.70 -17.74 -14.86
N ARG A 220 12.06 -16.60 -14.65
CA ARG A 220 10.94 -16.49 -13.70
C ARG A 220 9.65 -17.02 -14.29
N SER A 221 8.99 -17.90 -13.56
CA SER A 221 7.66 -18.36 -13.92
C SER A 221 6.64 -17.22 -13.83
N PHE A 222 5.86 -17.05 -14.89
CA PHE A 222 4.68 -16.19 -14.86
C PHE A 222 3.59 -16.92 -14.08
N PRO A 223 3.00 -16.33 -13.03
CA PRO A 223 2.16 -17.09 -12.09
C PRO A 223 0.87 -17.65 -12.66
N ILE A 224 0.35 -17.08 -13.76
CA ILE A 224 -0.89 -17.54 -14.38
C ILE A 224 -0.58 -18.54 -15.49
N PRO A 225 -0.94 -19.83 -15.34
CA PRO A 225 -0.76 -20.80 -16.38
C PRO A 225 -1.71 -20.57 -17.55
N ILE A 226 -1.37 -21.14 -18.70
CA ILE A 226 -2.21 -21.19 -19.90
C ILE A 226 -2.70 -22.61 -20.03
N VAL A 227 -4.02 -22.80 -19.97
CA VAL A 227 -4.65 -24.11 -19.95
C VAL A 227 -5.50 -24.33 -21.19
N LYS A 228 -5.65 -25.60 -21.56
CA LYS A 228 -6.45 -26.02 -22.69
C LYS A 228 -7.94 -26.03 -22.32
N SER A 229 -8.76 -25.38 -23.11
CA SER A 229 -10.22 -25.34 -22.99
C SER A 229 -10.85 -25.86 -24.30
N GLY A 230 -11.08 -27.15 -24.38
CA GLY A 230 -11.48 -27.82 -25.61
C GLY A 230 -10.35 -27.85 -26.63
N GLN A 231 -10.52 -27.18 -27.78
CA GLN A 231 -9.51 -27.08 -28.84
C GLN A 231 -8.68 -25.78 -28.76
N GLU A 232 -8.96 -24.92 -27.76
CA GLU A 232 -8.37 -23.60 -27.63
C GLU A 232 -7.66 -23.46 -26.27
N TRP A 233 -6.91 -22.40 -26.09
CA TRP A 233 -6.14 -22.11 -24.89
C TRP A 233 -6.61 -20.82 -24.23
N VAL A 234 -6.63 -20.79 -22.89
CA VAL A 234 -7.01 -19.64 -22.06
C VAL A 234 -6.03 -19.47 -20.90
N PHE A 235 -5.93 -18.28 -20.33
CA PHE A 235 -5.23 -18.08 -19.07
C PHE A 235 -6.09 -18.58 -17.90
N SER A 236 -5.54 -19.44 -17.04
CA SER A 236 -6.19 -19.86 -15.79
C SER A 236 -5.97 -18.79 -14.72
N THR A 237 -6.72 -17.70 -14.85
CA THR A 237 -6.48 -16.46 -14.05
C THR A 237 -6.59 -16.71 -12.56
N GLU A 238 -7.57 -17.51 -12.13
CA GLU A 238 -7.78 -17.83 -10.71
C GLU A 238 -6.56 -18.51 -10.08
N GLU A 239 -5.88 -19.40 -10.79
CA GLU A 239 -4.72 -20.13 -10.25
C GLU A 239 -3.53 -19.22 -9.92
N GLY A 240 -3.36 -18.09 -10.63
CA GLY A 240 -2.21 -17.22 -10.44
C GLY A 240 -2.52 -15.84 -9.90
N LYS A 241 -3.81 -15.48 -9.74
CA LYS A 241 -4.27 -14.16 -9.29
C LYS A 241 -3.70 -13.81 -7.92
N GLU A 242 -3.85 -14.71 -6.97
CA GLU A 242 -3.43 -14.50 -5.59
C GLU A 242 -1.93 -14.24 -5.49
N GLU A 243 -1.11 -15.00 -6.21
CA GLU A 243 0.34 -14.83 -6.21
C GLU A 243 0.77 -13.45 -6.76
N ILE A 244 0.14 -12.97 -7.84
CA ILE A 244 0.43 -11.63 -8.39
C ILE A 244 0.08 -10.54 -7.38
N ILE A 245 -1.08 -10.67 -6.73
CA ILE A 245 -1.55 -9.70 -5.73
C ILE A 245 -0.63 -9.72 -4.51
N ASN A 246 -0.28 -10.89 -3.99
CA ASN A 246 0.60 -11.03 -2.82
C ASN A 246 1.99 -10.43 -3.07
N ARG A 247 2.58 -10.69 -4.24
CA ARG A 247 3.86 -10.05 -4.64
C ARG A 247 3.74 -8.52 -4.74
N ARG A 248 2.60 -8.00 -5.21
CA ARG A 248 2.33 -6.56 -5.25
C ARG A 248 2.23 -5.98 -3.86
N ILE A 249 1.40 -6.57 -3.00
CA ILE A 249 1.18 -6.16 -1.61
C ILE A 249 2.50 -6.10 -0.86
N GLY A 250 3.27 -7.19 -0.83
CA GLY A 250 4.53 -7.24 -0.10
C GLY A 250 5.52 -6.16 -0.55
N ARG A 251 5.66 -5.95 -1.87
CA ARG A 251 6.52 -4.88 -2.39
C ARG A 251 6.03 -3.48 -1.98
N ASN A 252 4.73 -3.21 -2.08
CA ASN A 252 4.17 -1.91 -1.74
C ASN A 252 4.30 -1.62 -0.24
N GLU A 253 4.08 -2.61 0.62
CA GLU A 253 4.23 -2.49 2.07
C GLU A 253 5.68 -2.20 2.47
N LEU A 254 6.64 -2.95 1.94
CA LEU A 254 8.06 -2.69 2.16
C LEU A 254 8.47 -1.29 1.68
N TYR A 255 7.91 -0.83 0.55
CA TYR A 255 8.17 0.51 0.05
C TYR A 255 7.58 1.57 0.98
N THR A 256 6.37 1.35 1.49
CA THR A 256 5.67 2.25 2.41
C THR A 256 6.43 2.43 3.73
N ILE A 257 7.01 1.35 4.27
CA ILE A 257 7.87 1.41 5.45
C ILE A 257 9.08 2.33 5.18
N ARG A 258 9.77 2.17 4.04
CA ARG A 258 10.91 3.03 3.65
C ARG A 258 10.51 4.49 3.48
N VAL A 259 9.38 4.76 2.84
CA VAL A 259 8.84 6.13 2.69
C VAL A 259 8.52 6.73 4.05
N SER A 260 7.96 5.95 4.97
CA SER A 260 7.67 6.39 6.34
C SER A 260 8.94 6.78 7.09
N LEU A 261 10.02 6.03 6.96
CA LEU A 261 11.32 6.38 7.54
C LEU A 261 11.96 7.59 6.86
N ALA A 262 11.91 7.67 5.53
CA ALA A 262 12.37 8.84 4.78
C ALA A 262 11.62 10.13 5.17
N TYR A 263 10.32 10.01 5.48
CA TYR A 263 9.54 11.13 6.02
C TYR A 263 10.07 11.59 7.39
N VAL A 264 10.43 10.66 8.29
CA VAL A 264 11.02 11.00 9.59
C VAL A 264 12.33 11.76 9.42
N ASP A 265 13.20 11.31 8.54
CA ASP A 265 14.48 11.96 8.27
C ASP A 265 14.29 13.34 7.62
N ALA A 266 13.35 13.44 6.69
CA ALA A 266 13.01 14.73 6.07
C ALA A 266 12.46 15.74 7.10
N GLN A 267 11.65 15.30 8.05
CA GLN A 267 11.15 16.14 9.13
C GLN A 267 12.29 16.63 10.05
N ARG A 268 13.21 15.74 10.40
CA ARG A 268 14.41 16.10 11.20
C ARG A 268 15.31 17.10 10.46
N GLU A 269 15.54 16.87 9.15
CA GLU A 269 16.30 17.82 8.34
C GLU A 269 15.57 19.16 8.22
N TYR A 270 14.26 19.16 8.04
CA TYR A 270 13.47 20.38 7.95
C TYR A 270 13.61 21.20 9.23
N ALA A 271 13.44 20.60 10.40
CA ALA A 271 13.49 21.24 11.69
C ALA A 271 14.91 21.66 12.14
N SER A 272 15.95 21.21 11.43
CA SER A 272 17.34 21.59 11.73
C SER A 272 17.66 23.07 11.44
N LYS A 273 16.76 23.79 10.76
CA LYS A 273 16.93 25.20 10.37
C LYS A 273 15.62 25.96 10.52
N ASP A 274 15.70 27.22 10.90
CA ASP A 274 14.58 28.15 10.77
C ASP A 274 14.32 28.41 9.28
N ARG A 275 13.17 27.90 8.77
CA ARG A 275 12.81 27.95 7.35
C ARG A 275 11.99 29.19 6.98
N ASN A 276 11.39 29.84 7.93
CA ASN A 276 10.51 31.00 7.73
C ASN A 276 11.03 32.30 8.36
N GLY A 277 12.18 32.23 9.05
CA GLY A 277 12.85 33.42 9.62
C GLY A 277 12.18 33.99 10.88
N ASP A 278 11.36 33.15 11.56
CA ASP A 278 10.64 33.60 12.77
C ASP A 278 11.36 33.25 14.10
N GLY A 279 12.57 32.72 14.01
CA GLY A 279 13.41 32.37 15.16
C GLY A 279 13.04 31.03 15.82
N VAL A 280 12.11 30.25 15.26
CA VAL A 280 11.64 28.98 15.82
C VAL A 280 11.96 27.82 14.90
N LEU A 281 12.65 26.82 15.44
CA LEU A 281 12.81 25.54 14.77
C LEU A 281 11.50 24.74 14.86
N GLN A 282 10.94 24.34 13.73
CA GLN A 282 9.68 23.64 13.68
C GLN A 282 9.67 22.56 12.59
N TYR A 283 8.81 21.57 12.72
CA TYR A 283 8.55 20.54 11.71
C TYR A 283 7.59 21.05 10.63
N ALA A 284 7.67 20.45 9.45
CA ALA A 284 6.79 20.80 8.34
C ALA A 284 5.38 20.21 8.52
N GLN A 285 4.37 21.03 8.30
CA GLN A 285 2.97 20.63 8.40
C GLN A 285 2.37 20.14 7.08
N HIS A 286 3.15 20.18 5.98
CA HIS A 286 2.75 19.83 4.63
C HIS A 286 3.85 19.01 3.95
N PHE A 287 3.48 18.11 3.03
CA PHE A 287 4.45 17.44 2.17
C PHE A 287 5.05 18.42 1.16
N VAL A 288 4.19 19.20 0.51
CA VAL A 288 4.60 20.14 -0.54
C VAL A 288 4.38 21.56 -0.05
N SER A 289 5.38 22.41 -0.21
CA SER A 289 5.34 23.82 0.14
C SER A 289 4.39 24.60 -0.78
N GLN A 290 3.78 25.65 -0.23
CA GLN A 290 3.10 26.65 -1.03
C GLN A 290 4.10 27.36 -1.94
N LYS A 291 3.63 27.81 -3.11
CA LYS A 291 4.49 28.52 -4.06
C LYS A 291 5.17 29.74 -3.41
N GLY A 292 6.48 29.77 -3.51
CA GLY A 292 7.30 30.85 -2.91
C GLY A 292 7.54 30.74 -1.41
N LYS A 293 7.05 29.66 -0.76
CA LYS A 293 7.30 29.38 0.65
C LYS A 293 8.15 28.11 0.82
N LYS A 294 8.65 27.91 2.03
CA LYS A 294 9.33 26.70 2.47
C LYS A 294 8.60 26.12 3.70
N ASP A 295 7.25 26.00 3.60
CA ASP A 295 6.34 25.56 4.67
C ASP A 295 5.94 24.07 4.57
N GLY A 296 6.60 23.31 3.70
CA GLY A 296 6.46 21.87 3.52
C GLY A 296 7.82 21.21 3.34
N LEU A 297 7.84 19.88 3.24
CA LEU A 297 9.07 19.07 3.09
C LEU A 297 9.65 19.12 1.67
N TYR A 298 8.86 19.50 0.69
CA TYR A 298 9.29 19.65 -0.70
C TYR A 298 9.01 21.07 -1.22
N TRP A 299 9.99 21.64 -1.89
CA TRP A 299 9.90 22.82 -2.76
C TRP A 299 10.87 22.69 -3.91
N GLU A 300 10.53 23.30 -5.02
CA GLU A 300 11.42 23.37 -6.17
C GLU A 300 12.65 24.24 -5.86
N VAL A 301 13.81 23.74 -6.26
CA VAL A 301 15.10 24.42 -6.10
C VAL A 301 15.71 24.74 -7.45
N ALA A 302 16.48 25.83 -7.56
CA ALA A 302 17.23 26.13 -8.76
C ALA A 302 18.39 25.15 -8.96
N PRO A 303 18.86 24.94 -10.21
CA PRO A 303 20.03 24.11 -10.47
C PRO A 303 21.23 24.54 -9.64
N GLY A 304 21.82 23.60 -8.89
CA GLY A 304 22.97 23.85 -8.01
C GLY A 304 22.61 24.25 -6.57
N GLU A 305 21.35 24.48 -6.26
CA GLU A 305 20.92 24.68 -4.87
C GLU A 305 20.74 23.35 -4.14
N LYS A 306 20.86 23.40 -2.81
CA LYS A 306 20.60 22.21 -1.96
C LYS A 306 19.15 21.77 -2.10
N SER A 307 18.95 20.50 -2.35
CA SER A 307 17.63 19.88 -2.46
C SER A 307 16.79 20.12 -1.19
N SER A 308 15.47 20.20 -1.36
CA SER A 308 14.52 20.18 -0.25
C SER A 308 14.54 18.79 0.45
N PRO A 309 14.13 18.68 1.72
CA PRO A 309 14.22 17.43 2.49
C PRO A 309 13.63 16.20 1.80
N LEU A 310 12.47 16.34 1.14
CA LEU A 310 11.86 15.27 0.32
C LEU A 310 12.22 15.37 -1.17
N GLY A 311 13.15 16.25 -1.55
CA GLY A 311 13.54 16.43 -2.95
C GLY A 311 13.98 15.16 -3.66
N PRO A 312 14.87 14.35 -3.08
CA PRO A 312 15.29 13.07 -3.68
C PRO A 312 14.12 12.11 -3.92
N LEU A 313 13.21 11.95 -2.93
CA LEU A 313 12.03 11.10 -3.04
C LEU A 313 11.08 11.58 -4.16
N VAL A 314 10.82 12.90 -4.21
CA VAL A 314 9.95 13.49 -5.24
C VAL A 314 10.59 13.39 -6.63
N ALA A 315 11.91 13.53 -6.74
CA ALA A 315 12.63 13.34 -8.00
C ALA A 315 12.52 11.90 -8.51
N SER A 316 12.64 10.89 -7.62
CA SER A 316 12.41 9.49 -7.95
C SER A 316 10.97 9.26 -8.42
N ALA A 317 9.99 9.70 -7.63
CA ALA A 317 8.58 9.59 -7.98
C ALA A 317 8.26 10.22 -9.35
N THR A 318 8.86 11.37 -9.65
CA THR A 318 8.70 12.04 -10.96
C THR A 318 9.29 11.23 -12.10
N LYS A 319 10.46 10.61 -11.93
CA LYS A 319 11.06 9.71 -12.94
C LYS A 319 10.17 8.51 -13.24
N GLU A 320 9.46 8.00 -12.22
CA GLU A 320 8.50 6.91 -12.35
C GLU A 320 7.19 7.35 -13.04
N GLY A 321 6.91 8.64 -13.06
CA GLY A 321 5.74 9.24 -13.73
C GLY A 321 4.66 9.73 -12.76
N TYR A 322 4.93 9.76 -11.45
CA TYR A 322 4.07 10.43 -10.48
C TYR A 322 4.19 11.95 -10.65
N THR A 323 3.07 12.62 -10.69
CA THR A 323 3.01 14.08 -10.81
C THR A 323 2.08 14.66 -9.75
N ALA A 324 2.58 15.61 -8.97
CA ALA A 324 1.74 16.39 -8.07
C ALA A 324 1.00 17.46 -8.90
N ARG A 325 -0.26 17.23 -9.25
CA ARG A 325 -1.08 18.24 -9.93
C ARG A 325 -1.92 18.98 -8.90
N LYS A 326 -1.83 20.31 -8.94
CA LYS A 326 -2.60 21.18 -8.05
C LYS A 326 -4.10 21.05 -8.34
N GLY A 327 -4.91 20.66 -7.34
CA GLY A 327 -6.36 20.57 -7.45
C GLY A 327 -6.91 19.20 -7.87
N GLU A 328 -6.07 18.23 -8.19
CA GLU A 328 -6.49 16.84 -8.36
C GLU A 328 -6.59 16.12 -7.01
N LYS A 329 -7.43 15.06 -6.96
CA LYS A 329 -7.46 14.17 -5.79
C LYS A 329 -6.06 13.61 -5.53
N PRO A 330 -5.64 13.45 -4.27
CA PRO A 330 -4.37 12.80 -3.97
C PRO A 330 -4.29 11.46 -4.71
N SER A 331 -3.24 11.26 -5.50
CA SER A 331 -2.94 9.96 -6.09
C SER A 331 -2.13 9.14 -5.10
N PRO A 332 -2.32 7.81 -5.06
CA PRO A 332 -1.49 6.97 -4.23
C PRO A 332 -0.04 6.97 -4.75
N TYR A 333 0.90 6.68 -3.88
CA TYR A 333 2.30 6.48 -4.20
C TYR A 333 2.70 5.06 -3.82
N HIS A 334 3.08 4.25 -4.82
CA HIS A 334 3.30 2.81 -4.68
C HIS A 334 2.14 2.09 -3.97
N GLY A 335 0.91 2.42 -4.38
CA GLY A 335 -0.31 1.81 -3.87
C GLY A 335 -0.76 2.30 -2.50
N TYR A 336 -0.15 3.37 -1.92
CA TYR A 336 -0.45 3.88 -0.59
C TYR A 336 -0.75 5.38 -0.59
N TYR A 337 -1.69 5.78 0.27
CA TYR A 337 -1.92 7.18 0.64
C TYR A 337 -1.17 7.51 1.93
N PHE A 338 -0.65 8.73 2.02
CA PHE A 338 0.08 9.24 3.18
C PHE A 338 -0.59 10.48 3.75
N LYS A 339 -0.70 10.56 5.08
CA LYS A 339 -1.29 11.69 5.79
C LYS A 339 -0.46 12.08 7.01
N ILE A 340 -0.09 13.37 7.12
CA ILE A 340 0.60 13.92 8.29
C ILE A 340 -0.39 14.01 9.46
N LEU A 341 0.03 13.51 10.62
CA LEU A 341 -0.69 13.60 11.89
C LEU A 341 -0.09 14.73 12.72
N LYS A 342 -0.96 15.55 13.31
CA LYS A 342 -0.57 16.78 14.03
C LYS A 342 -0.72 16.66 15.55
N SER A 343 -1.03 15.48 16.04
CA SER A 343 -1.15 15.16 17.47
C SER A 343 -0.89 13.69 17.73
N GLN A 344 -0.71 13.32 18.99
CA GLN A 344 -0.69 11.94 19.45
C GLN A 344 -1.77 11.70 20.51
N GLY A 345 -2.18 10.43 20.64
CA GLY A 345 -3.16 9.99 21.62
C GLY A 345 -2.53 9.44 22.90
N SER A 346 -3.38 8.94 23.78
CA SER A 346 -3.00 8.49 25.12
C SER A 346 -2.17 7.20 25.13
N SER A 347 -2.24 6.38 24.09
CA SER A 347 -1.45 5.14 23.96
C SER A 347 -0.02 5.41 23.49
N ALA A 348 0.24 6.58 22.91
CA ALA A 348 1.56 6.95 22.47
C ALA A 348 2.51 7.26 23.66
N PRO A 349 3.82 7.00 23.53
CA PRO A 349 4.80 7.39 24.54
C PRO A 349 4.71 8.88 24.88
N GLY A 350 4.56 9.21 26.17
CA GLY A 350 4.37 10.57 26.66
C GLY A 350 2.91 11.01 26.77
N GLY A 351 1.95 10.18 26.37
CA GLY A 351 0.52 10.44 26.49
C GLY A 351 -0.01 11.40 25.43
N GLU A 352 -1.20 11.93 25.64
CA GLU A 352 -1.88 12.80 24.69
C GLU A 352 -1.15 14.16 24.56
N LEU A 353 -0.86 14.58 23.31
CA LEU A 353 -0.11 15.79 23.02
C LEU A 353 -0.47 16.35 21.64
N ASP A 354 -0.74 17.63 21.56
CA ASP A 354 -0.83 18.36 20.31
C ASP A 354 0.58 18.72 19.82
N TYR A 355 0.93 18.33 18.59
CA TYR A 355 2.23 18.66 18.00
C TYR A 355 2.31 20.12 17.53
N VAL A 356 1.16 20.76 17.29
CA VAL A 356 1.05 22.13 16.82
C VAL A 356 0.71 23.07 17.99
N ILE A 357 1.67 23.92 18.36
CA ILE A 357 1.54 24.90 19.42
C ILE A 357 1.62 26.31 18.79
N ASN A 358 0.62 27.14 18.99
CA ASN A 358 0.54 28.49 18.40
C ASN A 358 0.74 28.50 16.87
N GLY A 359 0.18 27.49 16.16
CA GLY A 359 0.28 27.34 14.71
C GLY A 359 1.60 26.75 14.20
N LYS A 360 2.57 26.43 15.08
CA LYS A 360 3.88 25.87 14.76
C LYS A 360 3.98 24.44 15.23
N MET A 361 4.40 23.52 14.38
CA MET A 361 4.57 22.11 14.74
C MET A 361 5.94 21.91 15.40
N VAL A 362 5.99 22.04 16.72
CA VAL A 362 7.23 22.05 17.53
C VAL A 362 7.32 20.88 18.52
N ALA A 363 6.21 20.25 18.87
CA ALA A 363 6.19 19.23 19.92
C ALA A 363 6.35 17.79 19.37
N GLY A 364 6.39 17.61 18.06
CA GLY A 364 6.51 16.33 17.40
C GLY A 364 5.85 16.32 16.03
N PHE A 365 5.75 15.15 15.44
CA PHE A 365 5.04 14.89 14.19
C PHE A 365 4.63 13.43 14.10
N GLY A 366 3.66 13.13 13.25
CA GLY A 366 3.26 11.77 12.95
C GLY A 366 2.89 11.61 11.48
N LEU A 367 2.82 10.36 11.04
CA LEU A 367 2.39 9.96 9.71
C LEU A 367 1.50 8.73 9.83
N VAL A 368 0.46 8.66 9.02
CA VAL A 368 -0.26 7.41 8.73
C VAL A 368 -0.21 7.16 7.24
N ALA A 369 0.04 5.89 6.87
CA ALA A 369 0.01 5.40 5.50
C ALA A 369 -0.94 4.21 5.40
N TYR A 370 -1.83 4.21 4.39
CA TYR A 370 -2.84 3.18 4.21
C TYR A 370 -3.01 2.84 2.74
N PRO A 371 -3.37 1.58 2.39
CA PRO A 371 -3.49 1.14 1.01
C PRO A 371 -4.59 1.88 0.25
N ALA A 372 -4.36 2.11 -1.03
CA ALA A 372 -5.34 2.69 -1.94
C ALA A 372 -6.53 1.76 -2.17
N GLU A 373 -6.28 0.46 -2.20
CA GLU A 373 -7.29 -0.59 -2.32
C GLU A 373 -6.89 -1.77 -1.43
N TYR A 374 -7.65 -1.99 -0.34
CA TYR A 374 -7.40 -3.06 0.62
C TYR A 374 -7.48 -4.44 -0.04
N GLY A 375 -6.50 -5.29 0.25
CA GLY A 375 -6.40 -6.64 -0.33
C GLY A 375 -5.91 -6.67 -1.78
N VAL A 376 -5.65 -5.51 -2.41
CA VAL A 376 -5.17 -5.40 -3.80
C VAL A 376 -3.86 -4.64 -3.89
N SER A 377 -3.77 -3.46 -3.29
CA SER A 377 -2.54 -2.65 -3.25
C SER A 377 -1.76 -2.82 -1.95
N GLY A 378 -2.41 -3.23 -0.88
CA GLY A 378 -1.84 -3.48 0.44
C GLY A 378 -2.89 -4.01 1.40
N ILE A 379 -2.45 -4.56 2.53
CA ILE A 379 -3.27 -5.01 3.66
C ILE A 379 -3.02 -4.11 4.86
N MET A 380 -1.74 -3.92 5.23
CA MET A 380 -1.37 -3.23 6.45
C MET A 380 -1.51 -1.70 6.32
N THR A 381 -1.97 -1.08 7.39
CA THR A 381 -1.88 0.37 7.61
C THR A 381 -0.68 0.63 8.51
N PHE A 382 0.15 1.60 8.14
CA PHE A 382 1.37 1.95 8.87
C PHE A 382 1.24 3.28 9.55
N THR A 383 1.87 3.44 10.73
CA THR A 383 2.00 4.73 11.39
C THR A 383 3.40 4.90 12.00
N VAL A 384 3.91 6.13 12.02
CA VAL A 384 5.22 6.48 12.58
C VAL A 384 5.18 7.87 13.18
N ASN A 385 6.01 8.13 14.16
CA ASN A 385 6.22 9.46 14.73
C ASN A 385 7.71 9.83 14.78
N GLN A 386 8.05 10.91 15.46
CA GLN A 386 9.42 11.44 15.62
C GLN A 386 10.43 10.43 16.20
N LEU A 387 9.97 9.35 16.85
CA LEU A 387 10.85 8.29 17.35
C LEU A 387 11.40 7.42 16.22
N GLY A 388 10.73 7.41 15.05
CA GLY A 388 11.15 6.63 13.90
C GLY A 388 10.83 5.13 14.02
N ILE A 389 9.94 4.76 14.94
CA ILE A 389 9.44 3.39 15.07
C ILE A 389 8.16 3.27 14.25
N VAL A 390 8.18 2.42 13.23
CA VAL A 390 7.02 2.13 12.40
C VAL A 390 6.16 1.08 13.07
N PHE A 391 4.86 1.34 13.15
CA PHE A 391 3.87 0.37 13.60
C PHE A 391 2.93 0.03 12.45
N GLU A 392 2.40 -1.19 12.44
CA GLU A 392 1.49 -1.70 11.44
C GLU A 392 0.25 -2.32 12.06
N LYS A 393 -0.86 -2.26 11.34
CA LYS A 393 -2.12 -2.90 11.71
C LYS A 393 -2.96 -3.20 10.49
N ASP A 394 -3.54 -4.39 10.45
CA ASP A 394 -4.63 -4.71 9.52
C ASP A 394 -5.94 -4.10 10.06
N LEU A 395 -6.49 -3.12 9.33
CA LEU A 395 -7.76 -2.48 9.66
C LEU A 395 -8.96 -3.15 8.97
N GLY A 396 -8.72 -4.18 8.15
CA GLY A 396 -9.72 -4.95 7.43
C GLY A 396 -10.32 -4.23 6.21
N PRO A 397 -11.40 -4.76 5.63
CA PRO A 397 -12.00 -4.24 4.38
C PRO A 397 -12.47 -2.78 4.42
N LYS A 398 -12.63 -2.19 5.61
CA LYS A 398 -12.97 -0.78 5.81
C LYS A 398 -11.76 0.12 6.03
N THR A 399 -10.56 -0.32 5.66
CA THR A 399 -9.29 0.39 5.90
C THR A 399 -9.35 1.84 5.43
N GLU A 400 -9.87 2.14 4.26
CA GLU A 400 -9.93 3.51 3.74
C GLU A 400 -10.76 4.45 4.64
N GLU A 401 -11.94 3.99 5.09
CA GLU A 401 -12.82 4.76 5.98
C GLU A 401 -12.15 5.00 7.33
N ILE A 402 -11.63 3.94 7.95
CA ILE A 402 -10.99 3.99 9.27
C ILE A 402 -9.73 4.85 9.22
N ALA A 403 -8.85 4.64 8.24
CA ALA A 403 -7.59 5.37 8.14
C ALA A 403 -7.78 6.87 7.86
N LYS A 404 -8.80 7.24 7.05
CA LYS A 404 -9.18 8.65 6.87
C LYS A 404 -9.62 9.32 8.17
N ALA A 405 -10.25 8.58 9.07
CA ALA A 405 -10.67 9.07 10.38
C ALA A 405 -9.53 9.17 11.40
N ILE A 406 -8.39 8.51 11.19
CA ILE A 406 -7.21 8.64 12.07
C ILE A 406 -6.69 10.07 12.00
N THR A 407 -6.74 10.82 13.10
CA THR A 407 -6.24 12.19 13.22
C THR A 407 -5.04 12.31 14.16
N LYS A 408 -4.78 11.29 14.98
CA LYS A 408 -3.73 11.25 16.00
C LYS A 408 -2.83 10.03 15.76
N TYR A 409 -1.54 10.15 16.08
CA TYR A 409 -0.64 9.02 16.24
C TYR A 409 -0.94 8.34 17.58
N ASP A 410 -1.56 7.19 17.56
CA ASP A 410 -2.02 6.50 18.79
C ASP A 410 -1.97 4.97 18.65
N PRO A 411 -0.77 4.39 18.45
CA PRO A 411 -0.63 2.95 18.34
C PRO A 411 -0.84 2.29 19.70
N ASP A 412 -2.00 1.69 19.89
CA ASP A 412 -2.33 0.88 21.06
C ASP A 412 -1.75 -0.55 20.96
N LYS A 413 -2.13 -1.43 21.89
CA LYS A 413 -1.64 -2.82 21.95
C LYS A 413 -2.05 -3.69 20.75
N THR A 414 -2.93 -3.21 19.89
CA THR A 414 -3.38 -3.90 18.67
C THR A 414 -2.52 -3.59 17.45
N TRP A 415 -1.60 -2.64 17.58
CA TRP A 415 -0.59 -2.33 16.57
C TRP A 415 0.69 -3.12 16.84
N ASN A 416 1.23 -3.71 15.81
CA ASN A 416 2.51 -4.41 15.86
C ASN A 416 3.64 -3.47 15.45
N LYS A 417 4.77 -3.58 16.13
CA LYS A 417 5.99 -2.89 15.69
C LYS A 417 6.56 -3.63 14.49
N VAL A 418 6.87 -2.90 13.45
CA VAL A 418 7.63 -3.44 12.30
C VAL A 418 9.07 -3.68 12.74
N GLU A 419 9.56 -4.91 12.52
CA GLU A 419 10.93 -5.33 12.88
C GLU A 419 11.94 -5.01 11.76
#